data_2735ec77675fab55549a5667c8415112
#
_entry.id   2735ec77675fab55549a5667c8415112
#
_cell.length_a   1.000
_cell.length_b   1.000
_cell.length_c   1.000
_cell.angle_alpha   90.00
_cell.angle_beta   90.00
_cell.angle_gamma   90.00
#
_symmetry.space_group_name_H-M   'P 1'
#
loop_
_entity.id
_entity.type
_entity.pdbx_description
1 polymer ?
#
loop_
_entity_poly.entity_id
_entity_poly.type
_entity_poly.pdbx_seq_one_letter_code
_entity_poly.pdbx_strand_id
1 'polypeptide(L)'
;TTKQNIDKVLWNACDSFRGKIDSSRYKDYILSMLFVKYLSDVSEEKREQYREQYDGDERRVERAMSRERFKLDDTSTFGYLYKNRHDSEIGLKINTALASIEDHNSSKLRNVFRSIDFNSNVDFGTDIKAKNATLCNLLEDFHGLDLRSSALDGSDIIGDAYEYMIGNFASDAGKKGGEFFTPSKVSELAAALVDPQENDRIYDPTCGSGGLLLKACLLYTSDA
;
A
#
# COMPACT_ATOMS: atom_id res chain seq x y z
N THR A 1 -5.26 -14.35 -5.59
CA THR A 1 -5.70 -13.73 -4.31
C THR A 1 -7.03 -13.04 -4.52
N THR A 2 -8.06 -13.39 -3.75
CA THR A 2 -9.37 -12.74 -3.85
C THR A 2 -9.42 -11.49 -2.98
N LYS A 3 -10.28 -10.51 -3.36
CA LYS A 3 -10.56 -9.32 -2.54
C LYS A 3 -10.88 -9.69 -1.08
N GLN A 4 -11.69 -10.74 -0.87
CA GLN A 4 -12.04 -11.23 0.47
C GLN A 4 -10.84 -11.66 1.31
N ASN A 5 -9.79 -12.23 0.69
CA ASN A 5 -8.57 -12.62 1.40
C ASN A 5 -7.79 -11.38 1.85
N ILE A 6 -7.73 -10.35 1.01
CA ILE A 6 -7.06 -9.08 1.34
C ILE A 6 -7.81 -8.39 2.47
N ASP A 7 -9.13 -8.25 2.36
CA ASP A 7 -9.99 -7.66 3.40
C ASP A 7 -9.81 -8.35 4.75
N LYS A 8 -9.73 -9.69 4.76
CA LYS A 8 -9.47 -10.48 5.96
C LYS A 8 -8.11 -10.19 6.58
N VAL A 9 -7.06 -10.10 5.76
CA VAL A 9 -5.70 -9.78 6.25
C VAL A 9 -5.65 -8.36 6.79
N LEU A 10 -6.25 -7.41 6.09
CA LEU A 10 -6.36 -6.02 6.57
C LEU A 10 -7.09 -5.94 7.91
N TRP A 11 -8.17 -6.70 8.06
CA TRP A 11 -8.91 -6.76 9.32
C TRP A 11 -8.08 -7.34 10.46
N ASN A 12 -7.35 -8.44 10.23
CA ASN A 12 -6.45 -9.03 11.22
C ASN A 12 -5.34 -8.05 11.62
N ALA A 13 -4.74 -7.37 10.65
CA ALA A 13 -3.74 -6.34 10.90
C ALA A 13 -4.33 -5.19 11.77
N CYS A 14 -5.58 -4.77 11.51
CA CYS A 14 -6.28 -3.80 12.35
C CYS A 14 -6.44 -4.29 13.79
N ASP A 15 -6.81 -5.55 13.98
CA ASP A 15 -6.95 -6.14 15.32
C ASP A 15 -5.62 -6.17 16.09
N SER A 16 -4.51 -6.38 15.40
CA SER A 16 -3.16 -6.34 15.98
C SER A 16 -2.79 -4.96 16.55
N PHE A 17 -3.37 -3.89 15.99
CA PHE A 17 -3.16 -2.50 16.42
C PHE A 17 -4.24 -1.98 17.38
N ARG A 18 -5.43 -2.61 17.38
CA ARG A 18 -6.57 -2.17 18.20
C ARG A 18 -6.23 -2.12 19.68
N GLY A 19 -6.55 -0.99 20.33
CA GLY A 19 -6.24 -0.74 21.73
C GLY A 19 -4.78 -0.37 22.04
N LYS A 20 -3.90 -0.36 21.02
CA LYS A 20 -2.49 0.05 21.17
C LYS A 20 -2.24 1.40 20.51
N ILE A 21 -2.79 1.63 19.33
CA ILE A 21 -2.61 2.83 18.53
C ILE A 21 -3.98 3.43 18.21
N ASP A 22 -4.06 4.74 18.06
CA ASP A 22 -5.29 5.43 17.64
C ASP A 22 -5.72 4.96 16.23
N SER A 23 -7.02 4.70 16.07
CA SER A 23 -7.58 4.18 14.82
C SER A 23 -7.34 5.10 13.61
N SER A 24 -7.28 6.41 13.83
CA SER A 24 -6.97 7.38 12.78
C SER A 24 -5.55 7.25 12.23
N ARG A 25 -4.64 6.64 13.01
CA ARG A 25 -3.21 6.53 12.68
C ARG A 25 -2.80 5.15 12.17
N TYR A 26 -3.32 4.07 12.75
CA TYR A 26 -2.85 2.74 12.39
C TYR A 26 -3.24 2.32 10.95
N LYS A 27 -4.29 2.93 10.36
CA LYS A 27 -4.61 2.74 8.95
C LYS A 27 -3.41 3.03 8.04
N ASP A 28 -2.67 4.11 8.32
CA ASP A 28 -1.54 4.53 7.50
C ASP A 28 -0.36 3.54 7.59
N TYR A 29 -0.13 2.95 8.77
CA TYR A 29 0.85 1.88 8.98
C TYR A 29 0.51 0.62 8.18
N ILE A 30 -0.76 0.20 8.24
CA ILE A 30 -1.26 -0.99 7.55
C ILE A 30 -1.21 -0.79 6.03
N LEU A 31 -1.68 0.36 5.54
CA LEU A 31 -1.65 0.69 4.11
C LEU A 31 -0.22 0.79 3.57
N SER A 32 0.70 1.35 4.35
CA SER A 32 2.11 1.40 3.95
C SER A 32 2.71 -0.01 3.83
N MET A 33 2.39 -0.91 4.76
CA MET A 33 2.87 -2.29 4.69
C MET A 33 2.25 -3.04 3.51
N LEU A 34 0.95 -2.85 3.23
CA LEU A 34 0.31 -3.39 2.05
C LEU A 34 1.01 -2.89 0.76
N PHE A 35 1.31 -1.60 0.71
CA PHE A 35 1.99 -1.02 -0.45
C PHE A 35 3.40 -1.57 -0.65
N VAL A 36 4.19 -1.73 0.42
CA VAL A 36 5.51 -2.38 0.36
C VAL A 36 5.38 -3.82 -0.12
N LYS A 37 4.39 -4.57 0.39
CA LYS A 37 4.14 -5.94 -0.04
C LYS A 37 3.79 -6.01 -1.52
N TYR A 38 2.88 -5.14 -1.98
CA TYR A 38 2.49 -5.05 -3.39
C TYR A 38 3.69 -4.73 -4.31
N LEU A 39 4.46 -3.69 -4.00
CA LEU A 39 5.63 -3.32 -4.79
C LEU A 39 6.65 -4.47 -4.86
N SER A 40 6.85 -5.18 -3.74
CA SER A 40 7.79 -6.30 -3.66
C SER A 40 7.33 -7.47 -4.53
N ASP A 41 6.06 -7.85 -4.44
CA ASP A 41 5.51 -8.98 -5.20
C ASP A 41 5.51 -8.70 -6.72
N VAL A 42 5.13 -7.47 -7.11
CA VAL A 42 5.18 -7.06 -8.53
C VAL A 42 6.63 -7.00 -9.04
N SER A 43 7.56 -6.49 -8.23
CA SER A 43 8.99 -6.42 -8.60
C SER A 43 9.59 -7.83 -8.75
N GLU A 44 9.26 -8.75 -7.86
CA GLU A 44 9.72 -10.15 -7.93
C GLU A 44 9.16 -10.86 -9.16
N GLU A 45 7.86 -10.73 -9.44
CA GLU A 45 7.22 -11.27 -10.65
C GLU A 45 7.90 -10.75 -11.93
N LYS A 46 8.17 -9.44 -12.00
CA LYS A 46 8.88 -8.85 -13.14
C LYS A 46 10.30 -9.40 -13.29
N ARG A 47 11.01 -9.55 -12.18
CA ARG A 47 12.37 -10.12 -12.18
C ARG A 47 12.35 -11.56 -12.68
N GLU A 48 11.40 -12.38 -12.26
CA GLU A 48 11.21 -13.76 -12.74
C GLU A 48 10.92 -13.78 -14.24
N GLN A 49 9.97 -12.95 -14.72
CA GLN A 49 9.65 -12.82 -16.15
C GLN A 49 10.88 -12.44 -16.99
N TYR A 50 11.71 -11.50 -16.51
CA TYR A 50 12.93 -11.12 -17.21
C TYR A 50 14.01 -12.19 -17.15
N ARG A 51 14.10 -12.97 -16.08
CA ARG A 51 15.02 -14.14 -16.04
C ARG A 51 14.66 -15.18 -17.07
N GLU A 52 13.39 -15.48 -17.21
CA GLU A 52 12.91 -16.38 -18.26
C GLU A 52 13.17 -15.80 -19.66
N GLN A 53 12.84 -14.53 -19.87
CA GLN A 53 13.01 -13.84 -21.16
C GLN A 53 14.48 -13.76 -21.62
N TYR A 54 15.42 -13.65 -20.69
CA TYR A 54 16.85 -13.47 -20.98
C TYR A 54 17.69 -14.70 -20.65
N ASP A 55 17.07 -15.88 -20.54
CA ASP A 55 17.77 -17.14 -20.26
C ASP A 55 18.72 -17.07 -19.05
N GLY A 56 18.34 -16.31 -18.01
CA GLY A 56 19.11 -16.14 -16.78
C GLY A 56 20.30 -15.16 -16.87
N ASP A 57 20.41 -14.36 -17.93
CA ASP A 57 21.42 -13.29 -18.01
C ASP A 57 21.11 -12.16 -17.03
N GLU A 58 21.66 -12.23 -15.82
CA GLU A 58 21.42 -11.25 -14.75
C GLU A 58 21.75 -9.80 -15.15
N ARG A 59 22.70 -9.56 -16.05
CA ARG A 59 23.01 -8.19 -16.52
C ARG A 59 21.87 -7.61 -17.34
N ARG A 60 21.24 -8.45 -18.17
CA ARG A 60 20.06 -8.02 -18.95
C ARG A 60 18.85 -7.85 -18.04
N VAL A 61 18.68 -8.74 -17.07
CA VAL A 61 17.60 -8.64 -16.05
C VAL A 61 17.73 -7.32 -15.31
N GLU A 62 18.89 -6.98 -14.74
CA GLU A 62 19.09 -5.73 -14.02
C GLU A 62 18.86 -4.48 -14.88
N ARG A 63 19.29 -4.53 -16.15
CA ARG A 63 19.02 -3.44 -17.09
C ARG A 63 17.52 -3.28 -17.38
N ALA A 64 16.75 -4.37 -17.45
CA ALA A 64 15.31 -4.33 -17.63
C ALA A 64 14.64 -3.82 -16.36
N MET A 65 14.98 -4.34 -15.19
CA MET A 65 14.48 -3.89 -13.89
C MET A 65 14.72 -2.38 -13.65
N SER A 66 15.86 -1.83 -14.09
CA SER A 66 16.15 -0.40 -13.95
C SER A 66 15.19 0.53 -14.73
N ARG A 67 14.41 -0.02 -15.67
CA ARG A 67 13.41 0.71 -16.46
C ARG A 67 11.99 0.54 -15.94
N GLU A 68 11.82 -0.34 -14.96
CA GLU A 68 10.49 -0.57 -14.37
C GLU A 68 9.96 0.69 -13.67
N ARG A 69 8.62 0.72 -13.54
CA ARG A 69 7.89 1.86 -12.99
C ARG A 69 8.30 2.21 -11.57
N PHE A 70 8.59 1.19 -10.76
CA PHE A 70 9.06 1.34 -9.38
C PHE A 70 10.37 0.57 -9.19
N LYS A 71 11.26 1.17 -8.41
CA LYS A 71 12.58 0.61 -8.09
C LYS A 71 12.63 0.28 -6.61
N LEU A 72 13.11 -0.90 -6.29
CA LEU A 72 13.32 -1.37 -4.93
C LEU A 72 14.75 -1.89 -4.78
N ASP A 73 15.39 -1.53 -3.66
CA ASP A 73 16.61 -2.18 -3.22
C ASP A 73 16.30 -3.52 -2.56
N ASP A 74 17.27 -4.41 -2.52
CA ASP A 74 17.13 -5.73 -1.86
C ASP A 74 16.71 -5.59 -0.39
N THR A 75 17.18 -4.55 0.31
CA THR A 75 16.85 -4.26 1.72
C THR A 75 15.51 -3.55 1.91
N SER A 76 14.84 -3.16 0.82
CA SER A 76 13.55 -2.46 0.84
C SER A 76 12.40 -3.39 0.45
N THR A 77 12.67 -4.67 0.19
CA THR A 77 11.65 -5.65 -0.16
C THR A 77 10.92 -6.17 1.08
N PHE A 78 9.65 -6.54 0.90
CA PHE A 78 8.87 -7.19 1.96
C PHE A 78 9.54 -8.50 2.44
N GLY A 79 10.12 -9.28 1.52
CA GLY A 79 10.85 -10.50 1.83
C GLY A 79 12.03 -10.27 2.77
N TYR A 80 12.79 -9.18 2.56
CA TYR A 80 13.86 -8.78 3.47
C TYR A 80 13.33 -8.41 4.86
N LEU A 81 12.29 -7.60 4.93
CA LEU A 81 11.67 -7.19 6.20
C LEU A 81 11.11 -8.40 6.96
N TYR A 82 10.42 -9.29 6.28
CA TYR A 82 9.88 -10.51 6.87
C TYR A 82 10.98 -11.43 7.42
N LYS A 83 12.07 -11.62 6.67
CA LYS A 83 13.23 -12.41 7.11
C LYS A 83 13.84 -11.83 8.40
N ASN A 84 13.81 -10.52 8.55
CA ASN A 84 14.37 -9.81 9.70
C ASN A 84 13.32 -9.44 10.77
N ARG A 85 12.10 -9.98 10.72
CA ARG A 85 10.97 -9.58 11.59
C ARG A 85 11.20 -9.74 13.09
N HIS A 86 12.16 -10.56 13.47
CA HIS A 86 12.54 -10.76 14.88
C HIS A 86 13.74 -9.89 15.32
N ASP A 87 14.23 -9.02 14.44
CA ASP A 87 15.32 -8.09 14.77
C ASP A 87 14.85 -7.07 15.82
N SER A 88 15.73 -6.74 16.76
CA SER A 88 15.46 -5.75 17.81
C SER A 88 15.18 -4.35 17.26
N GLU A 89 15.66 -4.04 16.04
CA GLU A 89 15.51 -2.77 15.37
C GLU A 89 14.57 -2.84 14.15
N ILE A 90 13.61 -3.78 14.15
CA ILE A 90 12.72 -4.00 13.00
C ILE A 90 11.97 -2.72 12.61
N GLY A 91 11.53 -1.88 13.55
CA GLY A 91 10.88 -0.62 13.26
C GLY A 91 11.78 0.34 12.47
N LEU A 92 13.07 0.42 12.83
CA LEU A 92 14.05 1.23 12.09
C LEU A 92 14.30 0.65 10.69
N LYS A 93 14.37 -0.67 10.55
CA LYS A 93 14.52 -1.33 9.23
C LYS A 93 13.35 -1.03 8.31
N ILE A 94 12.12 -1.06 8.85
CA ILE A 94 10.93 -0.70 8.06
C ILE A 94 11.00 0.78 7.63
N ASN A 95 11.32 1.70 8.54
CA ASN A 95 11.47 3.12 8.19
C ASN A 95 12.55 3.33 7.11
N THR A 96 13.68 2.64 7.22
CA THR A 96 14.76 2.73 6.23
C THR A 96 14.31 2.21 4.87
N ALA A 97 13.56 1.10 4.84
CA ALA A 97 12.98 0.58 3.61
C ALA A 97 12.01 1.55 2.95
N LEU A 98 11.11 2.17 3.73
CA LEU A 98 10.16 3.18 3.22
C LEU A 98 10.89 4.41 2.67
N ALA A 99 11.92 4.90 3.37
CA ALA A 99 12.73 6.02 2.90
C ALA A 99 13.46 5.69 1.59
N SER A 100 14.05 4.51 1.48
CA SER A 100 14.71 4.04 0.26
C SER A 100 13.72 3.93 -0.91
N ILE A 101 12.52 3.37 -0.68
CA ILE A 101 11.46 3.29 -1.70
C ILE A 101 11.08 4.69 -2.17
N GLU A 102 10.91 5.65 -1.26
CA GLU A 102 10.57 7.04 -1.59
C GLU A 102 11.68 7.72 -2.39
N ASP A 103 12.93 7.58 -1.97
CA ASP A 103 14.09 8.20 -2.61
C ASP A 103 14.30 7.71 -4.05
N HIS A 104 14.24 6.38 -4.26
CA HIS A 104 14.39 5.80 -5.60
C HIS A 104 13.19 6.08 -6.53
N ASN A 105 12.06 6.49 -5.97
CA ASN A 105 10.83 6.76 -6.69
C ASN A 105 10.28 8.17 -6.44
N SER A 106 11.15 9.14 -6.16
CA SER A 106 10.79 10.48 -5.69
C SER A 106 9.88 11.26 -6.64
N SER A 107 9.90 10.96 -7.95
CA SER A 107 8.99 11.57 -8.93
C SER A 107 7.52 11.13 -8.76
N LYS A 108 7.27 10.01 -8.06
CA LYS A 108 5.93 9.41 -7.89
C LYS A 108 5.50 9.32 -6.43
N LEU A 109 6.45 9.10 -5.51
CA LEU A 109 6.19 8.76 -4.11
C LEU A 109 6.67 9.84 -3.13
N ARG A 110 6.94 11.05 -3.60
CA ARG A 110 7.45 12.14 -2.76
C ARG A 110 6.49 12.44 -1.60
N ASN A 111 7.01 12.36 -0.38
CA ASN A 111 6.29 12.60 0.89
C ASN A 111 5.13 11.62 1.19
N VAL A 112 5.06 10.48 0.50
CA VAL A 112 3.98 9.50 0.74
C VAL A 112 4.11 8.89 2.14
N PHE A 113 5.33 8.64 2.62
CA PHE A 113 5.57 8.02 3.93
C PHE A 113 6.00 9.00 5.03
N ARG A 114 5.95 10.32 4.77
CA ARG A 114 6.49 11.35 5.66
C ARG A 114 5.91 11.35 7.09
N SER A 115 4.66 10.97 7.25
CA SER A 115 3.96 10.95 8.55
C SER A 115 4.04 9.61 9.26
N ILE A 116 4.75 8.63 8.69
CA ILE A 116 4.78 7.24 9.14
C ILE A 116 6.12 6.93 9.79
N ASP A 117 6.08 6.53 11.06
CA ASP A 117 7.28 6.15 11.83
C ASP A 117 7.02 4.86 12.61
N PHE A 118 7.44 3.73 12.06
CA PHE A 118 7.35 2.42 12.71
C PHE A 118 8.21 2.28 13.97
N ASN A 119 9.03 3.29 14.28
CA ASN A 119 9.80 3.36 15.51
C ASN A 119 9.25 4.37 16.53
N SER A 120 8.10 4.98 16.25
CA SER A 120 7.45 6.00 17.08
C SER A 120 7.12 5.46 18.48
N ASN A 121 7.64 6.11 19.50
CA ASN A 121 7.25 5.83 20.88
C ASN A 121 5.87 6.40 21.25
N VAL A 122 5.40 7.36 20.49
CA VAL A 122 4.06 7.95 20.68
C VAL A 122 2.98 6.94 20.27
N ASP A 123 3.19 6.23 19.16
CA ASP A 123 2.20 5.30 18.62
C ASP A 123 2.34 3.89 19.21
N PHE A 124 3.57 3.39 19.36
CA PHE A 124 3.83 2.02 19.81
C PHE A 124 4.18 1.90 21.29
N GLY A 125 4.31 3.06 22.00
CA GLY A 125 4.80 3.06 23.39
C GLY A 125 6.31 2.87 23.49
N THR A 126 6.82 2.89 24.73
CA THR A 126 8.25 2.80 25.02
C THR A 126 8.74 1.37 25.25
N ASP A 127 7.84 0.39 25.33
CA ASP A 127 8.23 -1.03 25.46
C ASP A 127 8.65 -1.58 24.11
N ILE A 128 9.96 -1.72 23.91
CA ILE A 128 10.57 -2.23 22.68
C ILE A 128 10.09 -3.64 22.36
N LYS A 129 9.88 -4.50 23.35
CA LYS A 129 9.43 -5.88 23.12
C LYS A 129 7.98 -5.89 22.61
N ALA A 130 7.11 -5.10 23.23
CA ALA A 130 5.71 -4.99 22.81
C ALA A 130 5.59 -4.37 21.39
N LYS A 131 6.38 -3.33 21.11
CA LYS A 131 6.48 -2.74 19.78
C LYS A 131 6.92 -3.76 18.73
N ASN A 132 8.05 -4.44 18.95
CA ASN A 132 8.58 -5.40 17.99
C ASN A 132 7.64 -6.61 17.80
N ALA A 133 6.96 -7.08 18.85
CA ALA A 133 5.93 -8.10 18.71
C ALA A 133 4.77 -7.65 17.82
N THR A 134 4.34 -6.40 17.94
CA THR A 134 3.27 -5.83 17.09
C THR A 134 3.72 -5.74 15.63
N LEU A 135 4.95 -5.29 15.37
CA LEU A 135 5.50 -5.21 14.01
C LEU A 135 5.77 -6.60 13.40
N CYS A 136 6.20 -7.56 14.21
CA CYS A 136 6.34 -8.95 13.80
C CYS A 136 4.99 -9.53 13.35
N ASN A 137 3.93 -9.35 14.14
CA ASN A 137 2.58 -9.80 13.79
C ASN A 137 2.09 -9.15 12.50
N LEU A 138 2.32 -7.85 12.32
CA LEU A 138 1.98 -7.15 11.08
C LEU A 138 2.66 -7.80 9.87
N LEU A 139 3.95 -8.10 9.95
CA LEU A 139 4.67 -8.76 8.86
C LEU A 139 4.18 -10.20 8.63
N GLU A 140 3.82 -10.93 9.69
CA GLU A 140 3.22 -12.27 9.57
C GLU A 140 1.85 -12.23 8.88
N ASP A 141 0.99 -11.26 9.23
CA ASP A 141 -0.34 -11.10 8.62
C ASP A 141 -0.24 -10.92 7.11
N PHE A 142 0.74 -10.14 6.62
CA PHE A 142 0.91 -9.86 5.21
C PHE A 142 1.71 -10.92 4.43
N HIS A 143 2.48 -11.77 5.14
CA HIS A 143 3.35 -12.74 4.47
C HIS A 143 2.60 -13.73 3.57
N GLY A 144 1.41 -14.13 3.99
CA GLY A 144 0.57 -15.07 3.23
C GLY A 144 -0.14 -14.50 2.01
N LEU A 145 -0.06 -13.18 1.78
CA LEU A 145 -0.66 -12.56 0.60
C LEU A 145 0.22 -12.75 -0.64
N ASP A 146 -0.43 -13.01 -1.76
CA ASP A 146 0.17 -12.95 -3.09
C ASP A 146 -0.48 -11.80 -3.87
N LEU A 147 0.27 -10.72 -4.07
CA LEU A 147 -0.17 -9.48 -4.73
C LEU A 147 0.49 -9.30 -6.10
N ARG A 148 0.99 -10.39 -6.70
CA ARG A 148 1.51 -10.38 -8.07
C ARG A 148 0.40 -10.05 -9.06
N SER A 149 0.73 -9.40 -10.16
CA SER A 149 -0.23 -9.00 -11.18
C SER A 149 -0.98 -10.21 -11.75
N SER A 150 -0.31 -11.34 -11.89
CA SER A 150 -0.89 -12.62 -12.34
C SER A 150 -1.88 -13.23 -11.34
N ALA A 151 -1.77 -12.89 -10.05
CA ALA A 151 -2.65 -13.37 -8.99
C ALA A 151 -3.88 -12.45 -8.77
N LEU A 152 -3.91 -11.32 -9.46
CA LEU A 152 -4.91 -10.27 -9.33
C LEU A 152 -5.71 -10.15 -10.64
N ASP A 153 -7.03 -10.14 -10.55
CA ASP A 153 -7.94 -10.07 -11.72
C ASP A 153 -7.99 -8.68 -12.41
N GLY A 154 -6.85 -7.94 -12.42
CA GLY A 154 -6.78 -6.60 -13.00
C GLY A 154 -7.46 -5.51 -12.15
N SER A 155 -7.93 -5.82 -10.94
CA SER A 155 -8.54 -4.86 -10.01
C SER A 155 -7.50 -3.95 -9.37
N ASP A 156 -7.88 -2.70 -9.06
CA ASP A 156 -7.08 -1.78 -8.25
C ASP A 156 -7.10 -2.19 -6.77
N ILE A 157 -6.28 -3.19 -6.45
CA ILE A 157 -6.21 -3.79 -5.11
C ILE A 157 -5.82 -2.77 -4.04
N ILE A 158 -4.91 -1.86 -4.35
CA ILE A 158 -4.49 -0.83 -3.40
C ILE A 158 -5.62 0.17 -3.15
N GLY A 159 -6.31 0.60 -4.21
CA GLY A 159 -7.48 1.47 -4.09
C GLY A 159 -8.63 0.79 -3.34
N ASP A 160 -8.93 -0.46 -3.68
CA ASP A 160 -9.95 -1.27 -3.01
C ASP A 160 -9.65 -1.48 -1.52
N ALA A 161 -8.39 -1.78 -1.17
CA ALA A 161 -7.94 -1.94 0.20
C ALA A 161 -8.05 -0.62 0.99
N TYR A 162 -7.69 0.49 0.35
CA TYR A 162 -7.83 1.82 0.93
C TYR A 162 -9.31 2.15 1.21
N GLU A 163 -10.20 1.93 0.24
CA GLU A 163 -11.65 2.13 0.41
C GLU A 163 -12.23 1.23 1.52
N TYR A 164 -11.81 -0.04 1.58
CA TYR A 164 -12.22 -0.97 2.63
C TYR A 164 -11.81 -0.46 4.01
N MET A 165 -10.56 -0.02 4.16
CA MET A 165 -10.03 0.49 5.42
C MET A 165 -10.79 1.73 5.87
N ILE A 166 -10.96 2.73 4.98
CA ILE A 166 -11.71 3.96 5.32
C ILE A 166 -13.17 3.63 5.67
N GLY A 167 -13.83 2.75 4.91
CA GLY A 167 -15.22 2.37 5.18
C GLY A 167 -15.42 1.74 6.56
N ASN A 168 -14.49 0.87 6.97
CA ASN A 168 -14.54 0.26 8.30
C ASN A 168 -14.20 1.26 9.42
N PHE A 169 -13.23 2.15 9.20
CA PHE A 169 -12.89 3.17 10.20
C PHE A 169 -13.92 4.28 10.32
N ALA A 170 -14.61 4.64 9.25
CA ALA A 170 -15.73 5.58 9.33
C ALA A 170 -16.87 5.05 10.23
N SER A 171 -17.07 3.73 10.26
CA SER A 171 -18.06 3.09 11.14
C SER A 171 -17.60 3.02 12.60
N ASP A 172 -16.34 2.74 12.88
CA ASP A 172 -15.77 2.64 14.23
C ASP A 172 -15.48 4.02 14.85
N ALA A 173 -15.07 4.98 14.03
CA ALA A 173 -14.80 6.36 14.42
C ALA A 173 -16.06 7.20 14.57
N GLY A 174 -17.23 6.64 14.53
CA GLY A 174 -18.58 7.26 14.50
C GLY A 174 -18.85 8.44 15.42
N LYS A 175 -17.83 8.99 16.08
CA LYS A 175 -17.90 10.19 16.92
C LYS A 175 -16.71 11.15 16.83
N LYS A 176 -15.58 10.80 16.16
CA LYS A 176 -14.37 11.64 16.18
C LYS A 176 -13.61 11.79 14.85
N GLY A 177 -13.91 11.02 13.81
CA GLY A 177 -13.22 11.10 12.53
C GLY A 177 -14.10 11.70 11.45
N GLY A 178 -13.97 12.99 11.18
CA GLY A 178 -14.68 13.68 10.10
C GLY A 178 -14.19 13.33 8.70
N GLU A 179 -13.61 12.16 8.50
CA GLU A 179 -13.23 11.66 7.17
C GLU A 179 -14.44 10.92 6.58
N PHE A 180 -15.26 11.65 5.84
CA PHE A 180 -16.28 11.05 4.99
C PHE A 180 -15.64 10.68 3.64
N PHE A 181 -15.87 9.46 3.19
CA PHE A 181 -15.52 9.07 1.82
C PHE A 181 -16.80 8.84 1.01
N THR A 182 -16.73 9.15 -0.26
CA THR A 182 -17.83 8.83 -1.18
C THR A 182 -17.73 7.34 -1.55
N PRO A 183 -18.79 6.53 -1.31
CA PRO A 183 -18.77 5.11 -1.69
C PRO A 183 -18.43 4.92 -3.17
N SER A 184 -17.64 3.88 -3.48
CA SER A 184 -17.10 3.63 -4.84
C SER A 184 -18.16 3.67 -5.92
N LYS A 185 -19.32 3.04 -5.72
CA LYS A 185 -20.44 3.05 -6.68
C LYS A 185 -21.05 4.43 -6.91
N VAL A 186 -21.03 5.29 -5.90
CA VAL A 186 -21.48 6.69 -6.03
C VAL A 186 -20.45 7.51 -6.79
N SER A 187 -19.16 7.29 -6.52
CA SER A 187 -18.06 7.92 -7.25
C SER A 187 -18.05 7.50 -8.73
N GLU A 188 -18.28 6.24 -9.03
CA GLU A 188 -18.43 5.72 -10.39
C GLU A 188 -19.61 6.37 -11.12
N LEU A 189 -20.76 6.45 -10.46
CA LEU A 189 -21.94 7.12 -11.04
C LEU A 189 -21.70 8.61 -11.27
N ALA A 190 -21.10 9.29 -10.30
CA ALA A 190 -20.79 10.73 -10.42
C ALA A 190 -19.81 10.99 -11.56
N ALA A 191 -18.75 10.20 -11.69
CA ALA A 191 -17.79 10.30 -12.77
C ALA A 191 -18.45 10.05 -14.14
N ALA A 192 -19.30 9.02 -14.25
CA ALA A 192 -20.04 8.72 -15.46
C ALA A 192 -21.04 9.83 -15.86
N LEU A 193 -21.66 10.51 -14.89
CA LEU A 193 -22.57 11.64 -15.15
C LEU A 193 -21.82 12.90 -15.60
N VAL A 194 -20.60 13.12 -15.11
CA VAL A 194 -19.75 14.25 -15.53
C VAL A 194 -19.17 14.01 -16.93
N ASP A 195 -18.97 12.73 -17.31
CA ASP A 195 -18.46 12.29 -18.60
C ASP A 195 -17.18 13.04 -19.04
N PRO A 196 -16.10 12.97 -18.21
CA PRO A 196 -14.88 13.70 -18.52
C PRO A 196 -14.22 13.14 -19.78
N GLN A 197 -13.71 14.05 -20.62
CA GLN A 197 -13.04 13.72 -21.87
C GLN A 197 -11.53 13.78 -21.73
N GLU A 198 -10.80 13.14 -22.65
CA GLU A 198 -9.35 13.20 -22.70
C GLU A 198 -8.88 14.66 -22.82
N ASN A 199 -7.90 15.05 -21.98
CA ASN A 199 -7.38 16.41 -21.83
C ASN A 199 -8.26 17.39 -21.03
N ASP A 200 -9.39 16.97 -20.48
CA ASP A 200 -10.14 17.80 -19.54
C ASP A 200 -9.33 18.04 -18.24
N ARG A 201 -9.51 19.22 -17.67
CA ARG A 201 -8.95 19.58 -16.37
C ARG A 201 -10.03 19.43 -15.31
N ILE A 202 -9.90 18.40 -14.48
CA ILE A 202 -10.86 18.12 -13.43
C ILE A 202 -10.34 18.72 -12.11
N TYR A 203 -11.21 19.39 -11.39
CA TYR A 203 -10.93 19.95 -10.08
C TYR A 203 -11.99 19.51 -9.09
N ASP A 204 -11.56 18.89 -7.99
CA ASP A 204 -12.40 18.54 -6.85
C ASP A 204 -11.95 19.36 -5.63
N PRO A 205 -12.73 20.38 -5.21
CA PRO A 205 -12.40 21.24 -4.07
C PRO A 205 -12.44 20.52 -2.72
N THR A 206 -13.02 19.32 -2.68
CA THR A 206 -13.22 18.51 -1.47
C THR A 206 -12.72 17.08 -1.66
N CYS A 207 -11.62 16.92 -2.41
CA CYS A 207 -11.16 15.64 -2.96
C CYS A 207 -10.99 14.52 -1.90
N GLY A 208 -10.78 14.84 -0.62
CA GLY A 208 -10.54 13.85 0.40
C GLY A 208 -9.45 12.85 0.01
N SER A 209 -9.84 11.58 -0.14
CA SER A 209 -8.97 10.50 -0.62
C SER A 209 -8.72 10.52 -2.14
N GLY A 210 -9.35 11.41 -2.89
CA GLY A 210 -9.24 11.47 -4.34
C GLY A 210 -10.11 10.47 -5.09
N GLY A 211 -11.04 9.79 -4.44
CA GLY A 211 -11.84 8.72 -5.03
C GLY A 211 -12.63 9.14 -6.28
N LEU A 212 -13.22 10.34 -6.29
CA LEU A 212 -13.91 10.89 -7.47
C LEU A 212 -12.95 11.16 -8.62
N LEU A 213 -11.78 11.78 -8.33
CA LEU A 213 -10.76 12.06 -9.33
C LEU A 213 -10.18 10.76 -9.92
N LEU A 214 -9.98 9.76 -9.09
CA LEU A 214 -9.49 8.45 -9.53
C LEU A 214 -10.49 7.77 -10.49
N LYS A 215 -11.79 7.76 -10.13
CA LYS A 215 -12.83 7.17 -11.01
C LYS A 215 -12.96 7.94 -12.33
N ALA A 216 -12.87 9.25 -12.30
CA ALA A 216 -12.83 10.07 -13.53
C ALA A 216 -11.62 9.71 -14.40
N CYS A 217 -10.44 9.54 -13.80
CA CYS A 217 -9.23 9.12 -14.54
C CYS A 217 -9.38 7.73 -15.17
N LEU A 218 -9.96 6.76 -14.45
CA LEU A 218 -10.12 5.39 -14.92
C LEU A 218 -11.13 5.26 -16.06
N LEU A 219 -12.12 6.15 -16.17
CA LEU A 219 -13.14 6.10 -17.22
C LEU A 219 -12.53 6.18 -18.62
N TYR A 220 -11.57 7.06 -18.86
CA TYR A 220 -10.96 7.17 -20.19
C TYR A 220 -9.63 6.44 -20.35
N THR A 221 -9.14 5.80 -19.32
CA THR A 221 -7.99 4.86 -19.45
C THR A 221 -8.43 3.41 -19.69
N SER A 222 -9.71 3.09 -19.48
CA SER A 222 -10.25 1.74 -19.74
C SER A 222 -10.62 1.49 -21.20
N ASP A 223 -10.73 2.54 -22.03
CA ASP A 223 -11.08 2.46 -23.45
C ASP A 223 -9.86 2.63 -24.39
N ALA A 224 -8.62 2.62 -23.87
CA ALA A 224 -7.40 2.81 -24.64
C ALA A 224 -6.60 1.51 -24.86
#